data_cd6a2d8fd5327f62d148c5f78d8a7344
#
_entry.id   cd6a2d8fd5327f62d148c5f78d8a7344
#
_cell.length_a   1.000
_cell.length_b   1.000
_cell.length_c   1.000
_cell.angle_alpha   90.00
_cell.angle_beta   90.00
_cell.angle_gamma   90.00
#
_symmetry.space_group_name_H-M   'P 1'
#
loop_
_entity.id
_entity.type
_entity.pdbx_description
1 polymer ?
#
loop_
_entity_poly.entity_id
_entity_poly.type
_entity_poly.pdbx_seq_one_letter_code
_entity_poly.pdbx_strand_id
1 'polypeptide(L)'
;MEKIKILKKSFLFLRKNNIYYDSSLNYLDSLEPVPGFGMVQYWISGIKKKPYFFFLILKDFLLSFFKIDFVAINKFKKKTYKNIIISWSKIENFSKDGSYNDPYFNTNSNINGKNCIWFLIHMDDKIPKNISKNLFLIKKINGGFDWKKFIFFFINFKKLIKNIVSIIHRQSYQTKTAHSIFVQFRALLYYNVKKIIMPYEGQVFQNLIIKKSEIFNSKIETIGFVHNFPPALPTNLIHRMGSPKKIIVNGLDQLHCFNNYLFWPKSKLLLFESARFINKNKDMNGKIYLPGHINSINFIITNLKKILLLYSDLNIQNFEIKNHPHKLNSKIHIALIKSIKKLFQKYKNNIEINKKFQKISIFVGSTGAIGEALECGCTVIHIVENSILQTYNSELYPSIKIKVISKNIFQYSLNQHGNLIKFGKKNITFKKYLNA
;
A
#
# COMPACT_ATOMS: atom_id res chain seq x y z
N MET A 1 22.64 6.94 -2.33
CA MET A 1 23.36 6.56 -1.07
C MET A 1 22.50 6.65 0.19
N GLU A 2 21.86 7.77 0.52
CA GLU A 2 21.12 7.92 1.79
C GLU A 2 19.94 6.93 1.94
N LYS A 3 19.15 6.72 0.90
CA LYS A 3 18.03 5.78 0.89
C LYS A 3 18.45 4.35 1.21
N ILE A 4 19.54 3.89 0.63
CA ILE A 4 20.08 2.56 0.87
C ILE A 4 20.61 2.42 2.31
N LYS A 5 21.23 3.49 2.85
CA LYS A 5 21.64 3.52 4.26
C LYS A 5 20.43 3.37 5.18
N ILE A 6 19.30 4.02 4.86
CA ILE A 6 18.06 3.93 5.64
C ILE A 6 17.48 2.50 5.57
N LEU A 7 17.42 1.88 4.39
CA LEU A 7 16.96 0.48 4.26
C LEU A 7 17.84 -0.48 5.08
N LYS A 8 19.16 -0.36 4.98
CA LYS A 8 20.11 -1.15 5.79
C LYS A 8 19.92 -0.93 7.29
N LYS A 9 19.78 0.33 7.76
CA LYS A 9 19.49 0.64 9.16
C LYS A 9 18.17 0.02 9.62
N SER A 10 17.14 0.12 8.81
CA SER A 10 15.83 -0.47 9.11
C SER A 10 15.90 -1.98 9.23
N PHE A 11 16.61 -2.66 8.32
CA PHE A 11 16.83 -4.09 8.37
C PHE A 11 17.60 -4.52 9.61
N LEU A 12 18.72 -3.84 9.92
CA LEU A 12 19.53 -4.14 11.11
C LEU A 12 18.74 -3.94 12.40
N PHE A 13 17.91 -2.88 12.44
CA PHE A 13 17.02 -2.64 13.59
C PHE A 13 16.01 -3.76 13.76
N LEU A 14 15.34 -4.19 12.70
CA LEU A 14 14.42 -5.33 12.72
C LEU A 14 15.12 -6.59 13.22
N ARG A 15 16.32 -6.85 12.76
CA ARG A 15 17.10 -8.05 13.11
C ARG A 15 17.59 -8.02 14.56
N LYS A 16 18.12 -6.88 15.05
CA LYS A 16 18.69 -6.74 16.39
C LYS A 16 17.67 -6.89 17.51
N ASN A 17 16.44 -6.46 17.29
CA ASN A 17 15.42 -6.43 18.34
C ASN A 17 14.57 -7.69 18.41
N ASN A 18 14.95 -8.78 17.73
CA ASN A 18 14.15 -10.02 17.65
C ASN A 18 12.68 -9.78 17.23
N ILE A 19 12.42 -8.66 16.62
CA ILE A 19 11.15 -8.17 16.14
C ILE A 19 10.59 -9.09 15.05
N TYR A 20 11.45 -9.93 14.52
CA TYR A 20 11.07 -11.06 13.72
C TYR A 20 9.97 -11.93 14.32
N TYR A 21 9.88 -11.98 15.65
CA TYR A 21 8.95 -12.86 16.36
C TYR A 21 7.60 -12.21 16.63
N ASP A 22 7.50 -10.90 16.51
CA ASP A 22 6.28 -10.17 16.80
C ASP A 22 5.88 -9.27 15.63
N SER A 23 4.77 -9.61 14.97
CA SER A 23 4.17 -8.78 13.93
C SER A 23 3.79 -7.37 14.41
N SER A 24 3.76 -7.17 15.74
CA SER A 24 3.40 -5.90 16.36
C SER A 24 4.27 -4.71 15.97
N LEU A 25 5.49 -4.95 15.49
CA LEU A 25 6.38 -3.84 15.10
C LEU A 25 6.19 -3.35 13.67
N ASN A 26 5.44 -4.06 12.87
CA ASN A 26 4.96 -3.51 11.61
C ASN A 26 4.07 -2.29 11.80
N TYR A 27 3.52 -2.09 13.00
CA TYR A 27 2.67 -0.92 13.23
C TYR A 27 3.43 0.39 13.03
N LEU A 28 4.75 0.42 13.25
CA LEU A 28 5.57 1.60 12.98
C LEU A 28 5.53 2.00 11.50
N ASP A 29 5.47 1.01 10.59
CA ASP A 29 5.33 1.25 9.16
C ASP A 29 3.89 1.57 8.73
N SER A 30 2.93 1.30 9.61
CA SER A 30 1.50 1.55 9.38
C SER A 30 0.98 2.82 10.06
N LEU A 31 1.85 3.57 10.78
CA LEU A 31 1.45 4.81 11.43
C LEU A 31 1.13 5.91 10.42
N GLU A 32 0.03 6.61 10.67
CA GLU A 32 -0.32 7.83 9.97
C GLU A 32 0.77 8.93 10.17
N PRO A 33 0.97 9.87 9.20
CA PRO A 33 0.07 10.08 8.07
C PRO A 33 0.42 9.28 6.81
N VAL A 34 1.52 8.56 6.76
CA VAL A 34 1.95 7.85 5.55
C VAL A 34 2.27 6.39 5.87
N PRO A 35 1.31 5.47 5.69
CA PRO A 35 1.54 4.04 5.86
C PRO A 35 2.74 3.55 5.05
N GLY A 36 3.55 2.69 5.64
CA GLY A 36 4.76 2.15 5.02
C GLY A 36 6.04 2.98 5.26
N PHE A 37 5.94 4.17 5.84
CA PHE A 37 7.08 5.06 6.05
C PHE A 37 7.42 5.35 7.52
N GLY A 38 6.73 4.74 8.47
CA GLY A 38 6.93 5.03 9.91
C GLY A 38 8.38 4.85 10.36
N MET A 39 9.02 3.72 10.05
CA MET A 39 10.44 3.50 10.36
C MET A 39 11.36 4.47 9.63
N VAL A 40 11.06 4.79 8.38
CA VAL A 40 11.85 5.74 7.60
C VAL A 40 11.75 7.13 8.22
N GLN A 41 10.57 7.55 8.60
CA GLN A 41 10.36 8.83 9.30
C GLN A 41 11.15 8.89 10.62
N TYR A 42 11.19 7.79 11.36
CA TYR A 42 12.01 7.70 12.59
C TYR A 42 13.50 7.92 12.31
N TRP A 43 14.05 7.30 11.26
CA TRP A 43 15.48 7.41 10.94
C TRP A 43 15.89 8.75 10.34
N ILE A 44 15.00 9.38 9.54
CA ILE A 44 15.29 10.67 8.89
C ILE A 44 14.84 11.88 9.71
N SER A 45 13.94 11.68 10.71
CA SER A 45 13.55 12.77 11.58
C SER A 45 14.71 13.15 12.48
N GLY A 46 15.18 14.38 12.32
CA GLY A 46 16.16 14.97 13.25
C GLY A 46 15.57 15.00 14.68
N ILE A 47 16.43 15.29 15.65
CA ILE A 47 16.09 15.33 17.10
C ILE A 47 14.79 16.11 17.38
N LYS A 48 14.53 17.19 16.64
CA LYS A 48 13.32 18.03 16.78
C LYS A 48 11.99 17.32 16.42
N LYS A 49 12.01 16.28 15.58
CA LYS A 49 10.78 15.54 15.18
C LYS A 49 10.56 14.23 15.95
N LYS A 50 11.53 13.80 16.77
CA LYS A 50 11.37 12.61 17.63
C LYS A 50 10.18 12.70 18.60
N PRO A 51 9.87 13.86 19.22
CA PRO A 51 8.68 13.99 20.05
C PRO A 51 7.38 13.72 19.31
N TYR A 52 7.26 14.18 18.06
CA TYR A 52 6.09 13.91 17.22
C TYR A 52 5.91 12.41 16.93
N PHE A 53 7.01 11.72 16.62
CA PHE A 53 6.96 10.28 16.41
C PHE A 53 6.58 9.52 17.67
N PHE A 54 7.12 9.91 18.82
CA PHE A 54 6.72 9.38 20.12
C PHE A 54 5.23 9.61 20.41
N PHE A 55 4.73 10.81 20.08
CA PHE A 55 3.31 11.12 20.19
C PHE A 55 2.43 10.21 19.32
N LEU A 56 2.84 9.87 18.09
CA LEU A 56 2.11 8.92 17.25
C LEU A 56 2.05 7.53 17.88
N ILE A 57 3.15 7.06 18.46
CA ILE A 57 3.20 5.78 19.18
C ILE A 57 2.26 5.81 20.38
N LEU A 58 2.32 6.88 21.17
CA LEU A 58 1.45 7.07 22.34
C LEU A 58 -0.02 7.13 21.92
N LYS A 59 -0.35 7.87 20.88
CA LYS A 59 -1.70 7.92 20.31
C LYS A 59 -2.20 6.52 19.92
N ASP A 60 -1.40 5.74 19.18
CA ASP A 60 -1.76 4.40 18.78
C ASP A 60 -1.95 3.46 19.99
N PHE A 61 -1.11 3.60 20.99
CA PHE A 61 -1.28 2.91 22.27
C PHE A 61 -2.58 3.31 22.99
N LEU A 62 -2.87 4.60 23.10
CA LEU A 62 -4.12 5.09 23.72
C LEU A 62 -5.36 4.61 22.96
N LEU A 63 -5.32 4.62 21.64
CA LEU A 63 -6.38 4.07 20.81
C LEU A 63 -6.58 2.56 21.06
N SER A 64 -5.57 1.84 21.56
CA SER A 64 -5.69 0.44 21.90
C SER A 64 -6.65 0.15 23.07
N PHE A 65 -7.04 1.14 23.86
CA PHE A 65 -8.06 0.97 24.90
C PHE A 65 -9.50 1.01 24.36
N PHE A 66 -9.70 1.39 23.10
CA PHE A 66 -11.01 1.22 22.46
C PHE A 66 -11.20 -0.23 22.02
N LYS A 67 -12.43 -0.72 22.17
CA LYS A 67 -12.80 -2.04 21.66
C LYS A 67 -12.83 -2.00 20.14
N ILE A 68 -12.11 -2.90 19.53
CA ILE A 68 -12.04 -3.08 18.08
C ILE A 68 -12.31 -4.54 17.81
N ASP A 69 -13.42 -4.80 17.19
CA ASP A 69 -13.79 -6.15 16.81
C ASP A 69 -14.05 -6.22 15.29
N PHE A 70 -13.61 -7.30 14.69
CA PHE A 70 -14.06 -7.69 13.37
C PHE A 70 -15.06 -8.80 13.53
N VAL A 71 -16.21 -8.67 12.90
CA VAL A 71 -17.26 -9.66 12.94
C VAL A 71 -17.54 -10.20 11.56
N ALA A 72 -17.86 -11.48 11.48
CA ALA A 72 -18.32 -12.09 10.25
C ALA A 72 -19.73 -11.57 9.92
N ILE A 73 -19.91 -11.11 8.67
CA ILE A 73 -21.19 -10.62 8.16
C ILE A 73 -22.05 -11.77 7.70
N ASN A 74 -21.43 -12.80 7.14
CA ASN A 74 -22.12 -13.98 6.64
C ASN A 74 -21.62 -15.25 7.29
N LYS A 75 -22.53 -16.23 7.44
CA LYS A 75 -22.17 -17.56 7.93
C LYS A 75 -21.46 -18.34 6.83
N PHE A 76 -20.34 -18.93 7.18
CA PHE A 76 -19.59 -19.77 6.28
C PHE A 76 -20.17 -21.20 6.28
N LYS A 77 -20.56 -21.71 5.10
CA LYS A 77 -20.98 -23.11 4.97
C LYS A 77 -19.78 -24.00 4.75
N LYS A 78 -19.62 -25.05 5.56
CA LYS A 78 -18.54 -26.05 5.45
C LYS A 78 -18.42 -26.58 4.02
N LYS A 79 -17.30 -26.28 3.37
CA LYS A 79 -16.85 -26.89 2.10
C LYS A 79 -15.34 -27.02 2.17
N THR A 80 -14.78 -28.00 1.48
CA THR A 80 -13.34 -28.15 1.36
C THR A 80 -12.82 -27.17 0.34
N TYR A 81 -12.02 -26.20 0.76
CA TYR A 81 -11.33 -25.26 -0.12
C TYR A 81 -9.84 -25.51 -0.04
N LYS A 82 -9.18 -25.48 -1.19
CA LYS A 82 -7.71 -25.64 -1.27
C LYS A 82 -6.99 -24.32 -1.07
N ASN A 83 -7.62 -23.21 -1.50
CA ASN A 83 -6.99 -21.91 -1.52
C ASN A 83 -7.83 -20.87 -0.75
N ILE A 84 -7.16 -20.04 0.04
CA ILE A 84 -7.74 -18.81 0.63
C ILE A 84 -7.14 -17.62 -0.10
N ILE A 85 -8.00 -16.71 -0.55
CA ILE A 85 -7.59 -15.43 -1.13
C ILE A 85 -8.01 -14.35 -0.15
N ILE A 86 -7.06 -13.57 0.35
CA ILE A 86 -7.34 -12.45 1.26
C ILE A 86 -7.33 -11.16 0.44
N SER A 87 -8.36 -10.32 0.61
CA SER A 87 -8.41 -9.02 -0.06
C SER A 87 -9.25 -8.02 0.73
N TRP A 88 -9.31 -6.78 0.25
CA TRP A 88 -10.19 -5.74 0.79
C TRP A 88 -11.36 -5.50 -0.14
N SER A 89 -12.53 -5.26 0.42
CA SER A 89 -13.74 -5.02 -0.37
C SER A 89 -14.44 -3.72 0.00
N LYS A 90 -15.15 -3.15 -0.99
CA LYS A 90 -16.09 -2.05 -0.85
C LYS A 90 -17.41 -2.46 -1.50
N ILE A 91 -18.47 -1.75 -1.19
CA ILE A 91 -19.81 -2.04 -1.75
C ILE A 91 -19.81 -2.03 -3.29
N GLU A 92 -19.05 -1.12 -3.90
CA GLU A 92 -18.92 -0.98 -5.36
C GLU A 92 -18.28 -2.18 -6.06
N ASN A 93 -17.59 -3.05 -5.29
CA ASN A 93 -16.93 -4.24 -5.81
C ASN A 93 -17.89 -5.44 -5.96
N PHE A 94 -19.11 -5.34 -5.45
CA PHE A 94 -20.09 -6.44 -5.49
C PHE A 94 -21.05 -6.27 -6.65
N SER A 95 -21.27 -7.35 -7.37
CA SER A 95 -22.30 -7.44 -8.42
C SER A 95 -23.66 -7.78 -7.80
N LYS A 96 -24.75 -7.61 -8.55
CA LYS A 96 -26.12 -7.89 -8.09
C LYS A 96 -26.34 -9.35 -7.66
N ASP A 97 -25.61 -10.29 -8.27
CA ASP A 97 -25.62 -11.73 -7.95
C ASP A 97 -24.82 -12.08 -6.68
N GLY A 98 -24.20 -11.07 -6.04
CA GLY A 98 -23.37 -11.25 -4.84
C GLY A 98 -21.95 -11.68 -5.12
N SER A 99 -21.53 -11.79 -6.37
CA SER A 99 -20.13 -12.04 -6.71
C SER A 99 -19.27 -10.80 -6.45
N TYR A 100 -17.98 -11.03 -6.15
CA TYR A 100 -17.01 -9.98 -5.83
C TYR A 100 -16.01 -9.80 -6.97
N ASN A 101 -15.82 -8.56 -7.40
CA ASN A 101 -14.82 -8.17 -8.37
C ASN A 101 -13.61 -7.56 -7.65
N ASP A 102 -12.51 -8.28 -7.63
CA ASP A 102 -11.30 -7.87 -6.93
C ASP A 102 -10.50 -6.84 -7.73
N PRO A 103 -10.23 -5.64 -7.17
CA PRO A 103 -9.47 -4.60 -7.87
C PRO A 103 -7.95 -4.84 -7.88
N TYR A 104 -7.44 -5.71 -7.00
CA TYR A 104 -6.00 -5.99 -6.90
C TYR A 104 -5.56 -7.11 -7.84
N PHE A 105 -6.36 -8.18 -7.91
CA PHE A 105 -6.11 -9.29 -8.83
C PHE A 105 -6.86 -9.15 -10.15
N ASN A 106 -7.69 -8.10 -10.28
CA ASN A 106 -8.47 -7.81 -11.48
C ASN A 106 -9.24 -9.04 -12.00
N THR A 107 -9.97 -9.67 -11.09
CA THR A 107 -10.68 -10.93 -11.32
C THR A 107 -12.01 -10.97 -10.56
N ASN A 108 -12.92 -11.85 -11.00
CA ASN A 108 -14.17 -12.10 -10.31
C ASN A 108 -14.04 -13.32 -9.38
N SER A 109 -14.70 -13.29 -8.24
CA SER A 109 -14.68 -14.37 -7.25
C SER A 109 -15.22 -15.71 -7.74
N ASN A 110 -16.03 -15.72 -8.79
CA ASN A 110 -16.57 -16.94 -9.39
C ASN A 110 -15.51 -17.73 -10.18
N ILE A 111 -14.39 -17.08 -10.54
CA ILE A 111 -13.27 -17.75 -11.20
C ILE A 111 -12.59 -18.65 -10.16
N ASN A 112 -12.58 -19.96 -10.43
CA ASN A 112 -12.12 -21.00 -9.51
C ASN A 112 -12.89 -21.10 -8.18
N GLY A 113 -14.14 -20.62 -8.14
CA GLY A 113 -14.98 -20.53 -6.93
C GLY A 113 -15.22 -21.84 -6.20
N LYS A 114 -15.08 -23.03 -6.85
CA LYS A 114 -15.20 -24.34 -6.19
C LYS A 114 -13.98 -24.68 -5.31
N ASN A 115 -12.79 -24.14 -5.64
CA ASN A 115 -11.53 -24.43 -4.93
C ASN A 115 -11.00 -23.27 -4.10
N CYS A 116 -11.60 -22.08 -4.21
CA CYS A 116 -11.14 -20.86 -3.57
C CYS A 116 -12.21 -20.28 -2.66
N ILE A 117 -11.81 -19.86 -1.46
CA ILE A 117 -12.58 -18.97 -0.62
C ILE A 117 -11.92 -17.61 -0.58
N TRP A 118 -12.73 -16.56 -0.67
CA TRP A 118 -12.28 -15.19 -0.50
C TRP A 118 -12.56 -14.71 0.91
N PHE A 119 -11.51 -14.42 1.66
CA PHE A 119 -11.59 -13.75 2.95
C PHE A 119 -11.48 -12.24 2.72
N LEU A 120 -12.59 -11.53 2.88
CA LEU A 120 -12.70 -10.13 2.51
C LEU A 120 -12.85 -9.23 3.74
N ILE A 121 -11.95 -8.25 3.86
CA ILE A 121 -12.03 -7.20 4.86
C ILE A 121 -12.85 -6.05 4.25
N HIS A 122 -14.07 -5.89 4.72
CA HIS A 122 -15.00 -4.89 4.20
C HIS A 122 -14.76 -3.51 4.81
N MET A 123 -14.60 -2.51 3.94
CA MET A 123 -14.16 -1.16 4.33
C MET A 123 -15.30 -0.15 4.45
N ASP A 124 -16.48 -0.45 3.90
CA ASP A 124 -17.62 0.45 3.91
C ASP A 124 -18.61 0.16 5.05
N ASP A 125 -19.44 1.16 5.36
CA ASP A 125 -20.53 0.97 6.31
C ASP A 125 -21.71 0.19 5.70
N LYS A 126 -21.96 0.34 4.41
CA LYS A 126 -23.01 -0.38 3.69
C LYS A 126 -22.56 -1.80 3.38
N ILE A 127 -23.40 -2.78 3.71
CA ILE A 127 -23.17 -4.21 3.47
C ILE A 127 -23.86 -4.61 2.16
N PRO A 128 -23.23 -5.47 1.31
CA PRO A 128 -23.88 -5.99 0.12
C PRO A 128 -25.12 -6.83 0.48
N LYS A 129 -26.21 -6.66 -0.28
CA LYS A 129 -27.48 -7.39 -0.05
C LYS A 129 -27.30 -8.89 -0.29
N ASN A 130 -26.55 -9.26 -1.31
CA ASN A 130 -26.23 -10.64 -1.67
C ASN A 130 -24.75 -10.89 -1.50
N ILE A 131 -24.37 -12.08 -1.01
CA ILE A 131 -22.98 -12.50 -0.81
C ILE A 131 -22.86 -13.95 -1.30
N SER A 132 -22.02 -14.19 -2.30
CA SER A 132 -21.78 -15.51 -2.85
C SER A 132 -21.18 -16.49 -1.82
N LYS A 133 -21.50 -17.79 -1.96
CA LYS A 133 -21.15 -18.84 -0.97
C LYS A 133 -19.64 -19.04 -0.76
N ASN A 134 -18.82 -18.62 -1.70
CA ASN A 134 -17.35 -18.67 -1.63
C ASN A 134 -16.71 -17.41 -1.06
N LEU A 135 -17.50 -16.48 -0.53
CA LEU A 135 -17.03 -15.27 0.13
C LEU A 135 -17.24 -15.39 1.64
N PHE A 136 -16.23 -15.03 2.40
CA PHE A 136 -16.29 -14.83 3.85
C PHE A 136 -15.96 -13.37 4.14
N LEU A 137 -16.98 -12.61 4.47
CA LEU A 137 -16.91 -11.16 4.63
C LEU A 137 -16.84 -10.81 6.10
N ILE A 138 -15.83 -10.03 6.49
CA ILE A 138 -15.70 -9.47 7.83
C ILE A 138 -15.76 -7.96 7.78
N LYS A 139 -16.36 -7.36 8.80
CA LYS A 139 -16.45 -5.90 8.95
C LYS A 139 -15.96 -5.47 10.31
N LYS A 140 -15.32 -4.32 10.35
CA LYS A 140 -14.91 -3.67 11.59
C LYS A 140 -16.12 -3.11 12.33
N ILE A 141 -16.19 -3.40 13.63
CA ILE A 141 -17.10 -2.75 14.57
C ILE A 141 -16.27 -1.96 15.57
N ASN A 142 -16.56 -0.67 15.69
CA ASN A 142 -15.95 0.16 16.72
C ASN A 142 -16.79 0.05 17.99
N GLY A 143 -16.18 -0.43 19.05
CA GLY A 143 -16.79 -0.44 20.37
C GLY A 143 -16.38 0.77 21.21
N GLY A 144 -17.01 0.94 22.35
CA GLY A 144 -16.68 1.97 23.32
C GLY A 144 -15.29 1.77 23.97
N PHE A 145 -14.94 2.69 24.85
CA PHE A 145 -13.71 2.64 25.61
C PHE A 145 -13.72 1.48 26.61
N ASP A 146 -12.64 0.71 26.67
CA ASP A 146 -12.47 -0.45 27.56
C ASP A 146 -11.89 -0.02 28.91
N TRP A 147 -12.75 0.50 29.78
CA TRP A 147 -12.38 0.96 31.12
C TRP A 147 -11.71 -0.11 31.95
N LYS A 148 -12.13 -1.37 31.87
CA LYS A 148 -11.53 -2.49 32.63
C LYS A 148 -10.06 -2.67 32.26
N LYS A 149 -9.75 -2.67 30.97
CA LYS A 149 -8.38 -2.78 30.48
C LYS A 149 -7.54 -1.55 30.85
N PHE A 150 -8.12 -0.37 30.77
CA PHE A 150 -7.46 0.89 31.13
C PHE A 150 -7.08 0.91 32.62
N ILE A 151 -8.03 0.61 33.50
CA ILE A 151 -7.81 0.54 34.95
C ILE A 151 -6.77 -0.54 35.28
N PHE A 152 -6.90 -1.74 34.70
CA PHE A 152 -5.92 -2.82 34.91
C PHE A 152 -4.50 -2.40 34.52
N PHE A 153 -4.35 -1.67 33.42
CA PHE A 153 -3.06 -1.14 33.01
C PHE A 153 -2.49 -0.16 34.03
N PHE A 154 -3.29 0.77 34.55
CA PHE A 154 -2.84 1.75 35.53
C PHE A 154 -2.48 1.11 36.89
N ILE A 155 -3.29 0.18 37.36
CA ILE A 155 -3.00 -0.55 38.62
C ILE A 155 -1.67 -1.31 38.52
N ASN A 156 -1.38 -1.89 37.37
CA ASN A 156 -0.15 -2.67 37.15
C ASN A 156 1.01 -1.84 36.57
N PHE A 157 0.87 -0.53 36.45
CA PHE A 157 1.82 0.34 35.77
C PHE A 157 3.25 0.21 36.30
N LYS A 158 3.44 0.15 37.62
CA LYS A 158 4.77 -0.03 38.24
C LYS A 158 5.47 -1.33 37.81
N LYS A 159 4.72 -2.44 37.66
CA LYS A 159 5.26 -3.71 37.14
C LYS A 159 5.54 -3.63 35.64
N LEU A 160 4.76 -2.88 34.93
CA LEU A 160 4.80 -2.76 33.48
C LEU A 160 5.88 -1.79 33.00
N ILE A 161 6.31 -0.83 33.80
CA ILE A 161 7.24 0.23 33.42
C ILE A 161 8.60 -0.31 32.96
N LYS A 162 9.07 -1.41 33.57
CA LYS A 162 10.34 -2.08 33.18
C LYS A 162 10.32 -2.61 31.74
N ASN A 163 9.12 -2.84 31.18
CA ASN A 163 8.92 -3.38 29.83
C ASN A 163 7.99 -2.50 28.97
N ILE A 164 7.88 -1.21 29.31
CA ILE A 164 6.87 -0.31 28.74
C ILE A 164 6.90 -0.26 27.22
N VAL A 165 8.10 -0.26 26.61
CA VAL A 165 8.26 -0.26 25.15
C VAL A 165 7.67 -1.52 24.54
N SER A 166 7.97 -2.69 25.10
CA SER A 166 7.41 -3.97 24.62
C SER A 166 5.89 -4.02 24.78
N ILE A 167 5.37 -3.45 25.88
CA ILE A 167 3.93 -3.44 26.16
C ILE A 167 3.20 -2.48 25.22
N ILE A 168 3.73 -1.28 25.01
CA ILE A 168 3.20 -0.31 24.05
C ILE A 168 3.12 -0.97 22.66
N HIS A 169 4.16 -1.69 22.25
CA HIS A 169 4.20 -2.37 20.97
C HIS A 169 3.17 -3.50 20.87
N ARG A 170 3.06 -4.36 21.88
CA ARG A 170 2.12 -5.49 21.87
C ARG A 170 0.65 -5.07 22.01
N GLN A 171 0.40 -3.92 22.60
CA GLN A 171 -0.96 -3.41 22.86
C GLN A 171 -1.36 -2.28 21.92
N SER A 172 -0.65 -2.06 20.83
CA SER A 172 -1.00 -1.04 19.85
C SER A 172 -2.38 -1.30 19.21
N TYR A 173 -3.01 -0.24 18.74
CA TYR A 173 -4.27 -0.33 17.99
C TYR A 173 -4.14 -1.25 16.78
N GLN A 174 -3.03 -1.16 16.04
CA GLN A 174 -2.76 -1.99 14.88
C GLN A 174 -2.61 -3.46 15.24
N THR A 175 -1.95 -3.77 16.34
CA THR A 175 -1.82 -5.14 16.84
C THR A 175 -3.17 -5.73 17.24
N LYS A 176 -4.01 -4.96 17.94
CA LYS A 176 -5.38 -5.39 18.28
C LYS A 176 -6.22 -5.64 17.04
N THR A 177 -6.16 -4.73 16.08
CA THR A 177 -6.83 -4.87 14.78
C THR A 177 -6.41 -6.18 14.10
N ALA A 178 -5.11 -6.44 14.06
CA ALA A 178 -4.57 -7.66 13.46
C ALA A 178 -5.06 -8.92 14.17
N HIS A 179 -5.07 -8.92 15.49
CA HIS A 179 -5.58 -10.05 16.28
C HIS A 179 -7.07 -10.28 16.07
N SER A 180 -7.89 -9.24 16.02
CA SER A 180 -9.32 -9.37 15.77
C SER A 180 -9.61 -9.92 14.37
N ILE A 181 -8.89 -9.48 13.34
CA ILE A 181 -8.95 -10.05 11.99
C ILE A 181 -8.55 -11.54 12.03
N PHE A 182 -7.45 -11.88 12.72
CA PHE A 182 -6.98 -13.26 12.81
C PHE A 182 -7.97 -14.18 13.51
N VAL A 183 -8.68 -13.71 14.54
CA VAL A 183 -9.73 -14.50 15.22
C VAL A 183 -10.79 -14.98 14.23
N GLN A 184 -11.21 -14.11 13.29
CA GLN A 184 -12.16 -14.50 12.25
C GLN A 184 -11.52 -15.43 11.20
N PHE A 185 -10.27 -15.14 10.83
CA PHE A 185 -9.54 -15.90 9.82
C PHE A 185 -9.23 -17.33 10.24
N ARG A 186 -8.87 -17.56 11.52
CA ARG A 186 -8.41 -18.88 12.00
C ARG A 186 -9.38 -20.00 11.74
N ALA A 187 -10.70 -19.72 11.74
CA ALA A 187 -11.71 -20.72 11.45
C ALA A 187 -11.55 -21.37 10.06
N LEU A 188 -10.98 -20.62 9.11
CA LEU A 188 -10.73 -21.11 7.75
C LEU A 188 -9.55 -22.09 7.67
N LEU A 189 -8.61 -22.05 8.61
CA LEU A 189 -7.44 -22.94 8.62
C LEU A 189 -7.81 -24.42 8.84
N TYR A 190 -8.96 -24.70 9.45
CA TYR A 190 -9.45 -26.06 9.68
C TYR A 190 -10.00 -26.77 8.43
N TYR A 191 -10.03 -26.09 7.25
CA TYR A 191 -10.62 -26.63 6.02
C TYR A 191 -9.60 -27.23 5.03
N ASN A 192 -8.51 -27.82 5.52
CA ASN A 192 -7.48 -28.48 4.70
C ASN A 192 -6.87 -27.53 3.63
N VAL A 193 -6.61 -26.30 4.05
CA VAL A 193 -6.05 -25.25 3.18
C VAL A 193 -4.63 -25.61 2.79
N LYS A 194 -4.33 -25.51 1.49
CA LYS A 194 -2.99 -25.72 0.93
C LYS A 194 -2.26 -24.39 0.67
N LYS A 195 -3.01 -23.34 0.28
CA LYS A 195 -2.43 -22.10 -0.17
C LYS A 195 -3.20 -20.87 0.34
N ILE A 196 -2.48 -19.83 0.74
CA ILE A 196 -3.02 -18.52 1.10
C ILE A 196 -2.36 -17.48 0.20
N ILE A 197 -3.18 -16.70 -0.51
CA ILE A 197 -2.71 -15.68 -1.46
C ILE A 197 -3.30 -14.33 -1.05
N MET A 198 -2.48 -13.26 -1.08
CA MET A 198 -2.94 -11.92 -0.74
C MET A 198 -2.16 -10.82 -1.49
N PRO A 199 -2.79 -9.68 -1.81
CA PRO A 199 -2.07 -8.46 -2.10
C PRO A 199 -1.25 -8.11 -0.85
N TYR A 200 0.07 -8.08 -0.97
CA TYR A 200 0.96 -7.97 0.19
C TYR A 200 1.55 -6.57 0.29
N GLU A 201 1.29 -5.93 1.41
CA GLU A 201 1.80 -4.61 1.77
C GLU A 201 2.64 -4.64 3.07
N GLY A 202 2.87 -5.82 3.63
CA GLY A 202 3.58 -5.99 4.90
C GLY A 202 2.82 -5.44 6.11
N GLN A 203 1.49 -5.37 6.05
CA GLN A 203 0.66 -4.90 7.16
C GLN A 203 0.67 -5.90 8.33
N VAL A 204 0.43 -5.38 9.54
CA VAL A 204 0.49 -6.18 10.78
C VAL A 204 -0.37 -7.43 10.72
N PHE A 205 -1.63 -7.31 10.26
CA PHE A 205 -2.53 -8.45 10.18
C PHE A 205 -2.08 -9.49 9.13
N GLN A 206 -1.47 -9.06 8.02
CA GLN A 206 -0.95 -9.95 6.99
C GLN A 206 0.16 -10.84 7.55
N ASN A 207 1.14 -10.22 8.20
CA ASN A 207 2.25 -10.95 8.80
C ASN A 207 1.80 -11.84 9.96
N LEU A 208 0.80 -11.42 10.74
CA LEU A 208 0.22 -12.24 11.80
C LEU A 208 -0.47 -13.48 11.23
N ILE A 209 -1.30 -13.31 10.19
CA ILE A 209 -1.97 -14.43 9.51
C ILE A 209 -0.95 -15.42 8.97
N ILE A 210 0.08 -14.93 8.26
CA ILE A 210 1.12 -15.78 7.68
C ILE A 210 1.83 -16.58 8.78
N LYS A 211 2.36 -15.90 9.80
CA LYS A 211 3.06 -16.53 10.92
C LYS A 211 2.20 -17.58 11.62
N LYS A 212 0.95 -17.25 11.92
CA LYS A 212 0.04 -18.17 12.61
C LYS A 212 -0.40 -19.35 11.74
N SER A 213 -0.54 -19.13 10.43
CA SER A 213 -0.83 -20.21 9.47
C SER A 213 0.33 -21.19 9.37
N GLU A 214 1.58 -20.72 9.38
CA GLU A 214 2.78 -21.56 9.37
C GLU A 214 2.91 -22.38 10.66
N ILE A 215 2.58 -21.80 11.82
CA ILE A 215 2.55 -22.52 13.10
C ILE A 215 1.44 -23.57 13.10
N PHE A 216 0.27 -23.27 12.55
CA PHE A 216 -0.86 -24.19 12.46
C PHE A 216 -0.56 -25.38 11.55
N ASN A 217 0.00 -25.13 10.38
CA ASN A 217 0.43 -26.15 9.43
C ASN A 217 1.56 -25.61 8.54
N SER A 218 2.77 -26.09 8.76
CA SER A 218 3.96 -25.66 8.00
C SER A 218 3.90 -25.99 6.50
N LYS A 219 3.00 -26.88 6.06
CA LYS A 219 2.80 -27.22 4.65
C LYS A 219 1.96 -26.18 3.90
N ILE A 220 1.27 -25.28 4.60
CA ILE A 220 0.52 -24.20 3.95
C ILE A 220 1.51 -23.30 3.21
N GLU A 221 1.29 -23.12 1.93
CA GLU A 221 2.03 -22.18 1.10
C GLU A 221 1.41 -20.79 1.22
N THR A 222 2.22 -19.78 1.58
CA THR A 222 1.78 -18.40 1.68
C THR A 222 2.42 -17.57 0.57
N ILE A 223 1.61 -16.89 -0.24
CA ILE A 223 2.05 -16.11 -1.40
C ILE A 223 1.58 -14.66 -1.24
N GLY A 224 2.53 -13.74 -1.23
CA GLY A 224 2.27 -12.31 -1.34
C GLY A 224 2.33 -11.86 -2.80
N PHE A 225 1.47 -10.93 -3.18
CA PHE A 225 1.48 -10.27 -4.48
C PHE A 225 1.74 -8.77 -4.31
N VAL A 226 2.80 -8.26 -4.91
CA VAL A 226 3.11 -6.83 -4.91
C VAL A 226 2.21 -6.14 -5.95
N HIS A 227 1.04 -5.72 -5.50
CA HIS A 227 0.02 -5.15 -6.38
C HIS A 227 0.26 -3.68 -6.75
N ASN A 228 1.12 -3.00 -6.01
CA ASN A 228 1.54 -1.63 -6.29
C ASN A 228 3.02 -1.60 -6.62
N PHE A 229 3.41 -0.64 -7.45
CA PHE A 229 4.81 -0.30 -7.58
C PHE A 229 5.28 0.28 -6.23
N PRO A 230 6.29 -0.33 -5.57
CA PRO A 230 6.67 0.09 -4.24
C PRO A 230 7.10 1.56 -4.25
N PRO A 231 6.73 2.32 -3.22
CA PRO A 231 7.26 3.67 -3.04
C PRO A 231 8.78 3.65 -2.90
N ALA A 232 9.39 4.81 -2.98
CA ALA A 232 10.85 4.95 -2.98
C ALA A 232 11.59 4.29 -1.82
N LEU A 233 10.93 4.01 -0.69
CA LEU A 233 11.50 3.32 0.46
C LEU A 233 10.49 2.36 1.12
N PRO A 234 10.24 1.20 0.54
CA PRO A 234 9.23 0.26 1.01
C PRO A 234 9.73 -0.58 2.21
N THR A 235 10.00 0.05 3.35
CA THR A 235 10.52 -0.61 4.56
C THR A 235 9.57 -1.66 5.14
N ASN A 236 8.26 -1.50 4.90
CA ASN A 236 7.25 -2.47 5.27
C ASN A 236 7.39 -3.81 4.50
N LEU A 237 8.04 -3.79 3.33
CA LEU A 237 8.27 -4.96 2.49
C LEU A 237 9.63 -5.64 2.75
N ILE A 238 10.44 -5.17 3.71
CA ILE A 238 11.68 -5.85 4.12
C ILE A 238 11.34 -7.28 4.58
N HIS A 239 12.10 -8.25 4.08
CA HIS A 239 11.94 -9.67 4.45
C HIS A 239 12.18 -9.88 5.95
N ARG A 240 11.23 -10.53 6.60
CA ARG A 240 11.24 -10.82 8.05
C ARG A 240 10.38 -12.02 8.37
N MET A 241 10.38 -12.46 9.63
CA MET A 241 9.45 -13.48 10.10
C MET A 241 8.00 -12.99 9.94
N GLY A 242 7.13 -13.84 9.45
CA GLY A 242 5.76 -13.46 9.04
C GLY A 242 5.67 -12.85 7.65
N SER A 243 6.79 -12.72 6.91
CA SER A 243 6.75 -12.50 5.47
C SER A 243 6.25 -13.78 4.76
N PRO A 244 5.54 -13.68 3.63
CA PRO A 244 5.08 -14.87 2.92
C PRO A 244 6.23 -15.76 2.46
N LYS A 245 5.97 -17.07 2.30
CA LYS A 245 6.97 -18.03 1.80
C LYS A 245 7.45 -17.69 0.41
N LYS A 246 6.56 -17.14 -0.42
CA LYS A 246 6.88 -16.63 -1.75
C LYS A 246 6.26 -15.26 -1.96
N ILE A 247 6.89 -14.42 -2.77
CA ILE A 247 6.33 -13.12 -3.17
C ILE A 247 6.39 -12.96 -4.68
N ILE A 248 5.27 -12.56 -5.26
CA ILE A 248 5.15 -12.27 -6.68
C ILE A 248 5.48 -10.79 -6.90
N VAL A 249 6.48 -10.56 -7.75
CA VAL A 249 6.89 -9.24 -8.25
C VAL A 249 6.59 -9.15 -9.75
N ASN A 250 6.35 -7.94 -10.25
CA ASN A 250 5.82 -7.75 -11.59
C ASN A 250 6.82 -7.16 -12.59
N GLY A 251 8.08 -7.00 -12.21
CA GLY A 251 9.12 -6.48 -13.07
C GLY A 251 10.51 -6.81 -12.56
N LEU A 252 11.49 -6.75 -13.45
CA LEU A 252 12.89 -7.03 -13.13
C LEU A 252 13.45 -6.03 -12.12
N ASP A 253 13.04 -4.76 -12.17
CA ASP A 253 13.44 -3.74 -11.21
C ASP A 253 12.89 -4.03 -9.81
N GLN A 254 11.65 -4.54 -9.72
CA GLN A 254 11.10 -4.98 -8.44
C GLN A 254 11.88 -6.17 -7.89
N LEU A 255 12.18 -7.17 -8.76
CA LEU A 255 12.98 -8.32 -8.37
C LEU A 255 14.36 -7.89 -7.86
N HIS A 256 15.01 -6.97 -8.57
CA HIS A 256 16.29 -6.36 -8.15
C HIS A 256 16.17 -5.67 -6.79
N CYS A 257 15.16 -4.82 -6.61
CA CYS A 257 14.92 -4.10 -5.36
C CYS A 257 14.68 -5.06 -4.18
N PHE A 258 13.83 -6.07 -4.37
CA PHE A 258 13.49 -7.04 -3.33
C PHE A 258 14.68 -7.89 -2.92
N ASN A 259 15.45 -8.40 -3.89
CA ASN A 259 16.60 -9.24 -3.59
C ASN A 259 17.75 -8.47 -2.95
N ASN A 260 18.14 -7.33 -3.54
CA ASN A 260 19.36 -6.64 -3.15
C ASN A 260 19.18 -5.66 -1.97
N TYR A 261 17.96 -5.11 -1.79
CA TYR A 261 17.73 -4.02 -0.82
C TYR A 261 16.65 -4.32 0.21
N LEU A 262 15.72 -5.22 -0.08
CA LEU A 262 14.68 -5.66 0.84
C LEU A 262 14.96 -7.03 1.45
N PHE A 263 16.15 -7.58 1.19
CA PHE A 263 16.73 -8.80 1.80
C PHE A 263 15.89 -10.07 1.57
N TRP A 264 15.15 -10.13 0.45
CA TRP A 264 14.44 -11.34 0.08
C TRP A 264 15.38 -12.35 -0.58
N PRO A 265 15.39 -13.62 -0.11
CA PRO A 265 16.11 -14.69 -0.82
C PRO A 265 15.57 -14.83 -2.25
N LYS A 266 16.45 -14.97 -3.23
CA LYS A 266 16.07 -15.12 -4.65
C LYS A 266 15.10 -16.29 -4.88
N SER A 267 15.25 -17.38 -4.12
CA SER A 267 14.38 -18.57 -4.18
C SER A 267 12.93 -18.31 -3.74
N LYS A 268 12.67 -17.21 -3.05
CA LYS A 268 11.32 -16.81 -2.61
C LYS A 268 10.67 -15.79 -3.55
N LEU A 269 11.37 -15.32 -4.57
CA LEU A 269 10.88 -14.32 -5.52
C LEU A 269 10.34 -14.99 -6.77
N LEU A 270 9.09 -14.69 -7.11
CA LEU A 270 8.43 -15.15 -8.32
C LEU A 270 8.20 -13.95 -9.24
N LEU A 271 8.73 -14.02 -10.46
CA LEU A 271 8.54 -12.98 -11.47
C LEU A 271 7.38 -13.35 -12.38
N PHE A 272 6.27 -12.64 -12.27
CA PHE A 272 5.09 -12.80 -13.13
C PHE A 272 4.60 -11.45 -13.64
N GLU A 273 3.78 -11.47 -14.70
CA GLU A 273 3.04 -10.29 -15.13
C GLU A 273 2.09 -9.81 -14.02
N SER A 274 1.77 -8.52 -14.04
CA SER A 274 0.85 -7.93 -13.05
C SER A 274 -0.59 -8.38 -13.30
N ALA A 275 -1.25 -8.87 -12.26
CA ALA A 275 -2.69 -9.10 -12.33
C ALA A 275 -3.48 -7.78 -12.31
N ARG A 276 -2.95 -6.73 -11.67
CA ARG A 276 -3.60 -5.44 -11.52
C ARG A 276 -3.50 -4.56 -12.77
N PHE A 277 -2.31 -4.46 -13.34
CA PHE A 277 -2.03 -3.63 -14.51
C PHE A 277 -2.14 -4.47 -15.78
N ILE A 278 -3.24 -4.28 -16.53
CA ILE A 278 -3.56 -5.10 -17.71
C ILE A 278 -3.70 -4.29 -18.99
N ASN A 279 -3.86 -2.98 -18.90
CA ASN A 279 -4.05 -2.10 -20.06
C ASN A 279 -2.80 -1.25 -20.30
N LYS A 280 -1.94 -1.73 -21.21
CA LYS A 280 -0.74 -1.00 -21.64
C LYS A 280 -1.04 0.27 -22.45
N ASN A 281 -2.21 0.31 -23.12
CA ASN A 281 -2.63 1.43 -23.95
C ASN A 281 -3.48 2.45 -23.20
N LYS A 282 -3.45 2.42 -21.87
CA LYS A 282 -4.17 3.39 -21.05
C LYS A 282 -3.62 4.78 -21.32
N ASP A 283 -4.50 5.68 -21.72
CA ASP A 283 -4.13 7.09 -21.89
C ASP A 283 -3.89 7.73 -20.52
N MET A 284 -2.61 7.98 -20.24
CA MET A 284 -2.15 8.65 -19.03
C MET A 284 -1.66 10.08 -19.33
N ASN A 285 -1.61 10.48 -20.61
CA ASN A 285 -1.08 11.76 -21.05
C ASN A 285 -1.96 12.95 -20.65
N GLY A 286 -1.34 14.13 -20.50
CA GLY A 286 -2.07 15.38 -20.24
C GLY A 286 -2.86 15.39 -18.93
N LYS A 287 -2.37 14.72 -17.89
CA LYS A 287 -3.07 14.59 -16.60
C LYS A 287 -2.22 14.99 -15.42
N ILE A 288 -2.87 15.58 -14.42
CA ILE A 288 -2.30 15.89 -13.11
C ILE A 288 -2.93 15.00 -12.07
N TYR A 289 -2.15 14.10 -11.48
CA TYR A 289 -2.61 13.17 -10.46
C TYR A 289 -2.33 13.72 -9.06
N LEU A 290 -3.41 13.89 -8.28
CA LEU A 290 -3.31 14.39 -6.92
C LEU A 290 -3.09 13.23 -5.93
N PRO A 291 -2.34 13.45 -4.82
CA PRO A 291 -2.04 12.41 -3.84
C PRO A 291 -3.24 12.08 -2.95
N GLY A 292 -3.20 10.96 -2.26
CA GLY A 292 -4.18 10.61 -1.23
C GLY A 292 -4.10 11.50 0.02
N HIS A 293 -2.94 12.12 0.27
CA HIS A 293 -2.69 13.02 1.38
C HIS A 293 -2.04 14.32 0.89
N ILE A 294 -2.55 15.46 1.36
CA ILE A 294 -2.07 16.80 1.01
C ILE A 294 -1.61 17.48 2.30
N ASN A 295 -0.31 17.79 2.39
CA ASN A 295 0.23 18.52 3.54
C ASN A 295 0.11 20.04 3.36
N SER A 296 0.37 20.56 2.14
CA SER A 296 0.36 21.98 1.87
C SER A 296 -0.10 22.30 0.45
N ILE A 297 -1.23 22.98 0.34
CA ILE A 297 -1.75 23.49 -0.93
C ILE A 297 -0.76 24.51 -1.55
N ASN A 298 -0.26 25.44 -0.74
CA ASN A 298 0.66 26.49 -1.22
C ASN A 298 1.95 25.89 -1.81
N PHE A 299 2.49 24.82 -1.19
CA PHE A 299 3.64 24.11 -1.71
C PHE A 299 3.38 23.54 -3.11
N ILE A 300 2.23 22.86 -3.29
CA ILE A 300 1.85 22.27 -4.57
C ILE A 300 1.67 23.34 -5.64
N ILE A 301 0.95 24.42 -5.33
CA ILE A 301 0.68 25.54 -6.26
C ILE A 301 1.99 26.24 -6.68
N THR A 302 2.91 26.48 -5.72
CA THR A 302 4.21 27.11 -6.00
C THR A 302 5.04 26.25 -6.96
N ASN A 303 5.06 24.91 -6.77
CA ASN A 303 5.81 24.02 -7.64
C ASN A 303 5.12 23.82 -9.01
N LEU A 304 3.79 23.79 -9.07
CA LEU A 304 3.05 23.80 -10.35
C LEU A 304 3.31 25.07 -11.13
N LYS A 305 3.37 26.24 -10.47
CA LYS A 305 3.75 27.51 -11.12
C LYS A 305 5.14 27.42 -11.74
N LYS A 306 6.12 26.85 -11.06
CA LYS A 306 7.47 26.62 -11.60
C LYS A 306 7.43 25.72 -12.84
N ILE A 307 6.63 24.64 -12.80
CA ILE A 307 6.49 23.72 -13.94
C ILE A 307 5.86 24.44 -15.13
N LEU A 308 4.83 25.27 -14.94
CA LEU A 308 4.22 26.07 -16.01
C LEU A 308 5.21 27.03 -16.69
N LEU A 309 6.12 27.60 -15.90
CA LEU A 309 7.16 28.51 -16.45
C LEU A 309 8.28 27.74 -17.18
N LEU A 310 8.69 26.56 -16.66
CA LEU A 310 9.77 25.75 -17.22
C LEU A 310 9.35 24.99 -18.48
N TYR A 311 8.07 24.69 -18.62
CA TYR A 311 7.48 23.90 -19.69
C TYR A 311 6.32 24.66 -20.34
N SER A 312 6.58 25.94 -20.68
CA SER A 312 5.57 26.83 -21.26
C SER A 312 5.01 26.35 -22.60
N ASP A 313 5.80 25.56 -23.33
CA ASP A 313 5.46 24.92 -24.61
C ASP A 313 4.49 23.71 -24.48
N LEU A 314 4.26 23.19 -23.26
CA LEU A 314 3.50 21.97 -23.08
C LEU A 314 2.00 22.16 -22.80
N ASN A 315 1.47 23.35 -22.79
CA ASN A 315 0.05 23.64 -22.53
C ASN A 315 -0.51 22.95 -21.28
N ILE A 316 0.30 22.89 -20.19
CA ILE A 316 -0.04 22.20 -18.93
C ILE A 316 -1.35 22.72 -18.32
N GLN A 317 -1.72 23.95 -18.60
CA GLN A 317 -2.98 24.58 -18.18
C GLN A 317 -4.23 23.82 -18.71
N ASN A 318 -4.07 23.02 -19.76
CA ASN A 318 -5.13 22.20 -20.35
C ASN A 318 -5.16 20.76 -19.79
N PHE A 319 -4.25 20.41 -18.87
CA PHE A 319 -4.19 19.07 -18.31
C PHE A 319 -5.42 18.77 -17.43
N GLU A 320 -5.93 17.54 -17.57
CA GLU A 320 -7.03 17.06 -16.75
C GLU A 320 -6.55 16.81 -15.32
N ILE A 321 -7.27 17.32 -14.31
CA ILE A 321 -6.95 17.09 -12.91
C ILE A 321 -7.64 15.81 -12.44
N LYS A 322 -6.85 14.80 -12.07
CA LYS A 322 -7.32 13.52 -11.51
C LYS A 322 -7.17 13.51 -10.00
N ASN A 323 -8.28 13.48 -9.30
CA ASN A 323 -8.29 13.33 -7.85
C ASN A 323 -7.97 11.89 -7.44
N HIS A 324 -7.49 11.72 -6.20
CA HIS A 324 -7.30 10.38 -5.64
C HIS A 324 -8.67 9.70 -5.41
N PRO A 325 -8.85 8.43 -5.82
CA PRO A 325 -10.17 7.75 -5.77
C PRO A 325 -10.85 7.77 -4.39
N HIS A 326 -10.06 7.67 -3.31
CA HIS A 326 -10.58 7.68 -1.94
C HIS A 326 -10.79 9.09 -1.36
N LYS A 327 -10.59 10.17 -2.12
CA LYS A 327 -10.60 11.57 -1.64
C LYS A 327 -11.49 12.49 -2.47
N LEU A 328 -12.44 11.95 -3.22
CA LEU A 328 -13.33 12.72 -4.09
C LEU A 328 -14.09 13.82 -3.34
N ASN A 329 -14.54 13.56 -2.13
CA ASN A 329 -15.32 14.49 -1.30
C ASN A 329 -14.49 15.20 -0.21
N SER A 330 -13.16 15.13 -0.27
CA SER A 330 -12.29 15.77 0.72
C SER A 330 -12.23 17.28 0.50
N LYS A 331 -12.59 18.08 1.53
CA LYS A 331 -12.56 19.55 1.49
C LYS A 331 -11.21 20.10 1.04
N ILE A 332 -10.09 19.53 1.53
CA ILE A 332 -8.74 19.98 1.16
C ILE A 332 -8.42 19.67 -0.32
N HIS A 333 -8.90 18.55 -0.86
CA HIS A 333 -8.73 18.23 -2.29
C HIS A 333 -9.55 19.14 -3.18
N ILE A 334 -10.79 19.44 -2.79
CA ILE A 334 -11.64 20.42 -3.48
C ILE A 334 -10.98 21.80 -3.52
N ALA A 335 -10.44 22.25 -2.38
CA ALA A 335 -9.72 23.53 -2.28
C ALA A 335 -8.46 23.55 -3.18
N LEU A 336 -7.68 22.45 -3.19
CA LEU A 336 -6.52 22.33 -4.06
C LEU A 336 -6.92 22.40 -5.55
N ILE A 337 -7.95 21.65 -5.96
CA ILE A 337 -8.43 21.66 -7.35
C ILE A 337 -8.85 23.10 -7.76
N LYS A 338 -9.59 23.81 -6.90
CA LYS A 338 -9.97 25.21 -7.13
C LYS A 338 -8.76 26.11 -7.30
N SER A 339 -7.74 25.92 -6.45
CA SER A 339 -6.49 26.71 -6.53
C SER A 339 -5.69 26.41 -7.79
N ILE A 340 -5.63 25.16 -8.26
CA ILE A 340 -4.99 24.78 -9.53
C ILE A 340 -5.74 25.41 -10.72
N LYS A 341 -7.07 25.33 -10.75
CA LYS A 341 -7.87 25.96 -11.82
C LYS A 341 -7.65 27.47 -11.87
N LYS A 342 -7.61 28.15 -10.71
CA LYS A 342 -7.31 29.59 -10.64
C LYS A 342 -5.89 29.91 -11.15
N LEU A 343 -4.90 29.07 -10.82
CA LEU A 343 -3.55 29.20 -11.36
C LEU A 343 -3.57 29.07 -12.88
N PHE A 344 -4.22 28.07 -13.43
CA PHE A 344 -4.28 27.82 -14.88
C PHE A 344 -4.97 28.94 -15.64
N GLN A 345 -6.02 29.54 -15.10
CA GLN A 345 -6.67 30.72 -15.70
C GLN A 345 -5.71 31.90 -15.88
N LYS A 346 -4.75 32.09 -14.95
CA LYS A 346 -3.74 33.17 -15.05
C LYS A 346 -2.68 32.90 -16.10
N TYR A 347 -2.48 31.64 -16.50
CA TYR A 347 -1.47 31.24 -17.50
C TYR A 347 -2.11 30.79 -18.83
N LYS A 348 -3.38 31.13 -19.05
CA LYS A 348 -4.11 30.80 -20.27
C LYS A 348 -3.66 31.76 -21.37
N ASN A 349 -2.55 31.45 -22.03
CA ASN A 349 -2.10 32.16 -23.23
C ASN A 349 -2.68 31.44 -24.45
N ASN A 350 -3.12 32.21 -25.43
CA ASN A 350 -3.57 31.75 -26.75
C ASN A 350 -2.36 31.32 -27.61
N ILE A 351 -1.57 30.37 -27.13
CA ILE A 351 -0.43 29.86 -27.91
C ILE A 351 -0.96 28.70 -28.76
N GLU A 352 -0.85 28.87 -30.07
CA GLU A 352 -1.10 27.83 -31.06
C GLU A 352 -0.27 26.58 -30.74
N ILE A 353 -0.93 25.43 -30.82
CA ILE A 353 -0.41 24.13 -30.40
C ILE A 353 0.67 23.69 -31.39
N ASN A 354 1.93 23.85 -31.03
CA ASN A 354 3.02 23.22 -31.78
C ASN A 354 3.02 21.69 -31.42
N LYS A 355 2.60 20.83 -32.36
CA LYS A 355 2.20 19.41 -32.22
C LYS A 355 3.34 18.44 -31.98
N LYS A 356 4.38 18.73 -31.26
CA LYS A 356 5.27 17.68 -30.74
C LYS A 356 4.82 17.23 -29.33
N PHE A 357 3.74 16.47 -29.28
CA PHE A 357 3.25 15.89 -28.02
C PHE A 357 4.25 14.86 -27.48
N GLN A 358 5.15 15.30 -26.62
CA GLN A 358 5.71 14.37 -25.64
C GLN A 358 4.57 13.94 -24.72
N LYS A 359 4.37 12.63 -24.57
CA LYS A 359 3.40 12.11 -23.60
C LYS A 359 3.88 12.42 -22.20
N ILE A 360 3.27 13.42 -21.55
CA ILE A 360 3.67 13.92 -20.24
C ILE A 360 2.51 13.83 -19.25
N SER A 361 2.81 13.41 -18.02
CA SER A 361 1.88 13.44 -16.88
C SER A 361 2.56 14.07 -15.67
N ILE A 362 1.78 14.77 -14.85
CA ILE A 362 2.27 15.39 -13.62
C ILE A 362 1.70 14.61 -12.43
N PHE A 363 2.56 14.25 -11.50
CA PHE A 363 2.19 13.56 -10.27
C PHE A 363 2.61 14.38 -9.06
N VAL A 364 1.74 14.41 -8.05
CA VAL A 364 2.02 15.08 -6.78
C VAL A 364 2.09 14.04 -5.68
N GLY A 365 3.17 14.05 -4.89
CA GLY A 365 3.36 13.14 -3.78
C GLY A 365 3.53 11.67 -4.17
N SER A 366 3.51 10.77 -3.19
CA SER A 366 3.73 9.34 -3.41
C SER A 366 2.50 8.64 -3.99
N THR A 367 2.64 8.02 -5.15
CA THR A 367 1.58 7.22 -5.79
C THR A 367 2.15 6.10 -6.66
N GLY A 368 1.54 4.92 -6.59
CA GLY A 368 1.91 3.78 -7.43
C GLY A 368 1.58 3.96 -8.92
N ALA A 369 0.73 4.94 -9.27
CA ALA A 369 0.36 5.21 -10.65
C ALA A 369 1.51 5.79 -11.51
N ILE A 370 2.59 6.27 -10.87
CA ILE A 370 3.80 6.73 -11.60
C ILE A 370 4.39 5.58 -12.43
N GLY A 371 4.52 4.39 -11.83
CA GLY A 371 5.05 3.21 -12.56
C GLY A 371 4.17 2.83 -13.74
N GLU A 372 2.83 2.88 -13.59
CA GLU A 372 1.88 2.62 -14.68
C GLU A 372 2.05 3.67 -15.81
N ALA A 373 2.16 4.95 -15.48
CA ALA A 373 2.33 6.02 -16.47
C ALA A 373 3.64 5.87 -17.25
N LEU A 374 4.73 5.55 -16.55
CA LEU A 374 6.03 5.30 -17.18
C LEU A 374 5.96 4.11 -18.16
N GLU A 375 5.35 3.01 -17.77
CA GLU A 375 5.20 1.84 -18.64
C GLU A 375 4.21 2.06 -19.79
N CYS A 376 3.26 3.02 -19.67
CA CYS A 376 2.42 3.49 -20.76
C CYS A 376 3.14 4.48 -21.70
N GLY A 377 4.43 4.72 -21.50
CA GLY A 377 5.26 5.58 -22.35
C GLY A 377 5.17 7.08 -22.03
N CYS A 378 4.67 7.45 -20.84
CA CYS A 378 4.66 8.84 -20.41
C CYS A 378 6.00 9.22 -19.76
N THR A 379 6.48 10.43 -20.06
CA THR A 379 7.43 11.14 -19.20
C THR A 379 6.65 11.67 -18.00
N VAL A 380 7.16 11.44 -16.80
CA VAL A 380 6.51 11.85 -15.56
C VAL A 380 7.23 13.03 -14.95
N ILE A 381 6.51 14.13 -14.68
CA ILE A 381 6.98 15.22 -13.83
C ILE A 381 6.40 14.99 -12.44
N HIS A 382 7.26 14.88 -11.43
CA HIS A 382 6.87 14.52 -10.07
C HIS A 382 7.19 15.65 -9.09
N ILE A 383 6.16 16.19 -8.44
CA ILE A 383 6.27 17.16 -7.35
C ILE A 383 6.32 16.37 -6.03
N VAL A 384 7.39 16.55 -5.25
CA VAL A 384 7.62 15.86 -4.00
C VAL A 384 7.83 16.82 -2.84
N GLU A 385 7.17 16.56 -1.71
CA GLU A 385 7.37 17.32 -0.47
C GLU A 385 8.61 16.83 0.29
N ASN A 386 8.92 15.54 0.15
CA ASN A 386 10.10 14.93 0.77
C ASN A 386 10.85 14.07 -0.27
N SER A 387 12.01 14.57 -0.71
CA SER A 387 12.81 13.89 -1.73
C SER A 387 13.35 12.53 -1.28
N ILE A 388 13.56 12.29 0.02
CA ILE A 388 14.02 10.99 0.50
C ILE A 388 12.90 9.96 0.46
N LEU A 389 11.70 10.33 0.88
CA LEU A 389 10.58 9.40 1.01
C LEU A 389 9.85 9.13 -0.31
N GLN A 390 9.75 10.14 -1.18
CA GLN A 390 8.83 10.12 -2.30
C GLN A 390 9.50 9.95 -3.67
N THR A 391 10.81 10.24 -3.82
CA THR A 391 11.49 10.10 -5.11
C THR A 391 11.90 8.67 -5.39
N TYR A 392 11.93 8.29 -6.65
CA TYR A 392 12.57 7.06 -7.09
C TYR A 392 14.10 7.17 -7.02
N ASN A 393 14.76 6.02 -7.06
CA ASN A 393 16.23 5.92 -7.03
C ASN A 393 16.65 4.88 -8.08
N SER A 394 17.56 5.25 -8.97
CA SER A 394 18.05 4.38 -10.05
C SER A 394 18.82 3.14 -9.55
N GLU A 395 19.41 3.19 -8.36
CA GLU A 395 20.03 1.99 -7.77
C GLU A 395 18.97 0.96 -7.34
N LEU A 396 17.78 1.41 -6.88
CA LEU A 396 16.67 0.52 -6.53
C LEU A 396 15.90 0.06 -7.78
N TYR A 397 15.80 0.93 -8.78
CA TYR A 397 15.02 0.75 -10.00
C TYR A 397 15.86 1.15 -11.22
N PRO A 398 16.71 0.27 -11.74
CA PRO A 398 17.69 0.60 -12.79
C PRO A 398 17.09 1.09 -14.10
N SER A 399 15.85 0.70 -14.42
CA SER A 399 15.18 1.12 -15.65
C SER A 399 14.71 2.57 -15.64
N ILE A 400 14.71 3.25 -14.48
CA ILE A 400 14.24 4.64 -14.37
C ILE A 400 15.40 5.61 -14.59
N LYS A 401 15.26 6.47 -15.60
CA LYS A 401 16.06 7.70 -15.76
C LYS A 401 15.48 8.77 -14.88
N ILE A 402 16.32 9.44 -14.10
CA ILE A 402 15.93 10.50 -13.17
C ILE A 402 16.66 11.78 -13.54
N LYS A 403 15.90 12.84 -13.86
CA LYS A 403 16.40 14.19 -14.03
C LYS A 403 15.88 15.07 -12.88
N VAL A 404 16.78 15.68 -12.13
CA VAL A 404 16.43 16.66 -11.09
C VAL A 404 16.19 17.99 -11.74
N ILE A 405 14.96 18.50 -11.70
CA ILE A 405 14.57 19.80 -12.24
C ILE A 405 14.77 20.89 -11.18
N SER A 406 14.36 20.61 -9.95
CA SER A 406 14.61 21.43 -8.77
C SER A 406 14.59 20.58 -7.50
N LYS A 407 14.82 21.19 -6.35
CA LYS A 407 14.81 20.48 -5.04
C LYS A 407 13.55 19.60 -4.84
N ASN A 408 12.41 19.99 -5.39
CA ASN A 408 11.12 19.34 -5.17
C ASN A 408 10.43 18.88 -6.47
N ILE A 409 11.11 18.98 -7.62
CA ILE A 409 10.56 18.60 -8.92
C ILE A 409 11.55 17.67 -9.61
N PHE A 410 11.07 16.48 -9.96
CA PHE A 410 11.84 15.44 -10.62
C PHE A 410 11.14 15.03 -11.92
N GLN A 411 11.91 14.69 -12.92
CA GLN A 411 11.40 14.10 -14.16
C GLN A 411 11.88 12.67 -14.26
N TYR A 412 10.97 11.77 -14.61
CA TYR A 412 11.25 10.35 -14.81
C TYR A 412 10.90 9.94 -16.24
N SER A 413 11.73 9.07 -16.80
CA SER A 413 11.46 8.32 -18.01
C SER A 413 12.01 6.90 -17.87
N LEU A 414 11.62 5.99 -18.76
CA LEU A 414 12.18 4.64 -18.77
C LEU A 414 13.26 4.48 -19.82
N ASN A 415 14.29 3.71 -19.47
CA ASN A 415 15.26 3.18 -20.44
C ASN A 415 14.66 2.01 -21.20
N GLN A 416 13.90 1.16 -20.50
CA GLN A 416 13.32 -0.06 -21.04
C GLN A 416 11.95 -0.34 -20.42
N HIS A 417 10.96 -0.54 -21.26
CA HIS A 417 9.61 -0.89 -20.85
C HIS A 417 9.49 -2.37 -20.45
N GLY A 418 8.58 -2.66 -19.54
CA GLY A 418 8.33 -4.00 -19.01
C GLY A 418 9.22 -4.43 -17.86
N ASN A 419 10.26 -3.65 -17.54
CA ASN A 419 11.13 -3.93 -16.39
C ASN A 419 10.58 -3.42 -15.08
N LEU A 420 9.88 -2.28 -15.06
CA LEU A 420 9.20 -1.78 -13.88
C LEU A 420 7.96 -2.61 -13.55
N ILE A 421 7.05 -2.71 -14.53
CA ILE A 421 5.81 -3.48 -14.45
C ILE A 421 5.57 -4.17 -15.79
N LYS A 422 5.56 -5.47 -15.79
CA LYS A 422 5.10 -6.26 -16.93
C LYS A 422 3.59 -6.39 -16.85
N PHE A 423 2.89 -5.82 -17.84
CA PHE A 423 1.43 -5.86 -17.92
C PHE A 423 0.94 -7.30 -18.14
N GLY A 424 -0.08 -7.67 -17.38
CA GLY A 424 -0.69 -8.99 -17.47
C GLY A 424 -1.94 -9.04 -18.35
N LYS A 425 -2.66 -10.16 -18.23
CA LYS A 425 -3.93 -10.39 -18.91
C LYS A 425 -5.02 -10.68 -17.88
N LYS A 426 -6.19 -10.03 -18.01
CA LYS A 426 -7.34 -10.19 -17.12
C LYS A 426 -7.64 -11.69 -16.92
N ASN A 427 -7.88 -12.08 -15.69
CA ASN A 427 -8.18 -13.45 -15.26
C ASN A 427 -7.07 -14.49 -15.51
N ILE A 428 -6.31 -14.40 -16.62
CA ILE A 428 -5.27 -15.37 -16.97
C ILE A 428 -4.10 -15.27 -16.02
N THR A 429 -3.64 -14.05 -15.75
CA THR A 429 -2.52 -13.83 -14.83
C THR A 429 -2.86 -14.27 -13.41
N PHE A 430 -4.08 -14.02 -12.94
CA PHE A 430 -4.52 -14.49 -11.63
C PHE A 430 -4.54 -16.03 -11.54
N LYS A 431 -4.98 -16.74 -12.59
CA LYS A 431 -4.91 -18.20 -12.64
C LYS A 431 -3.47 -18.72 -12.53
N LYS A 432 -2.50 -18.02 -13.14
CA LYS A 432 -1.07 -18.35 -12.96
C LYS A 432 -0.63 -18.23 -11.51
N TYR A 433 -1.08 -17.18 -10.79
CA TYR A 433 -0.76 -17.00 -9.37
C TYR A 433 -1.35 -18.12 -8.49
N LEU A 434 -2.53 -18.62 -8.80
CA LEU A 434 -3.14 -19.75 -8.09
C LEU A 434 -2.34 -21.04 -8.30
N ASN A 435 -1.67 -21.20 -9.43
CA ASN A 435 -0.88 -22.40 -9.78
C ASN A 435 0.61 -22.28 -9.40
N ALA A 436 1.07 -21.07 -9.05
CA ALA A 436 2.44 -20.83 -8.60
C ALA A 436 2.66 -21.40 -7.19
#